data_4af020aabb424077fb67d8c3017b2133
#
_entry.id   4af020aabb424077fb67d8c3017b2133
#
_cell.length_a   1.000
_cell.length_b   1.000
_cell.length_c   1.000
_cell.angle_alpha   90.00
_cell.angle_beta   90.00
_cell.angle_gamma   90.00
#
_symmetry.space_group_name_H-M   'P 1'
#
loop_
_entity.id
_entity.type
_entity.pdbx_description
1 polymer ?
#
loop_
_entity_poly.entity_id
_entity_poly.type
_entity_poly.pdbx_seq_one_letter_code
_entity_poly.pdbx_strand_id
1 'polypeptide(L)'
;CVIFFDELDALVPRRDDTLSEASARVVNTLLTELDGLESRVQTYVIAATNRPDMIDPAMCRPGRLDRLLYVDLPSPEERLDILQALTKASPLATEPGASPAYQPVQLDDIAYDHRADGYSGADLASLVREAAISALREKLVSPLHYPEDSEPVERVMMYQIHFWHAFDRVQPSVTAEQRLKYEALRGRLAAGVTRRT
;
A
#
# COMPACT_ATOMS: atom_id res chain seq x y z
N CYS A 1 9.56 -13.96 20.04
CA CYS A 1 9.08 -14.37 18.72
C CYS A 1 7.95 -13.43 18.28
N VAL A 2 7.89 -13.08 16.98
CA VAL A 2 6.75 -12.37 16.38
C VAL A 2 6.11 -13.30 15.34
N ILE A 3 4.82 -13.53 15.48
CA ILE A 3 4.02 -14.29 14.52
C ILE A 3 3.18 -13.29 13.75
N PHE A 4 3.26 -13.33 12.42
CA PHE A 4 2.48 -12.45 11.56
C PHE A 4 1.51 -13.26 10.70
N PHE A 5 0.23 -12.90 10.77
CA PHE A 5 -0.82 -13.45 9.91
C PHE A 5 -1.27 -12.38 8.92
N ASP A 6 -1.07 -12.62 7.65
CA ASP A 6 -1.67 -11.81 6.59
C ASP A 6 -3.01 -12.40 6.15
N GLU A 7 -3.91 -11.56 5.65
CA GLU A 7 -5.25 -11.96 5.20
C GLU A 7 -6.00 -12.82 6.23
N LEU A 8 -6.03 -12.36 7.48
CA LEU A 8 -6.61 -13.12 8.60
C LEU A 8 -8.05 -13.56 8.36
N ASP A 9 -8.83 -12.81 7.59
CA ASP A 9 -10.21 -13.14 7.22
C ASP A 9 -10.33 -14.41 6.37
N ALA A 10 -9.27 -14.80 5.64
CA ALA A 10 -9.22 -16.08 4.94
C ALA A 10 -8.99 -17.25 5.90
N LEU A 11 -8.24 -17.05 7.00
CA LEU A 11 -7.94 -18.09 7.98
C LEU A 11 -9.07 -18.25 9.02
N VAL A 12 -9.68 -17.14 9.42
CA VAL A 12 -10.65 -17.09 10.53
C VAL A 12 -11.91 -16.33 10.10
N PRO A 13 -12.65 -16.84 9.11
CA PRO A 13 -13.88 -16.21 8.67
C PRO A 13 -14.94 -16.25 9.78
N ARG A 14 -15.86 -15.28 9.75
CA ARG A 14 -17.03 -15.21 10.62
C ARG A 14 -17.83 -16.49 10.50
N ARG A 15 -18.35 -16.98 11.64
CA ARG A 15 -19.17 -18.21 11.70
C ARG A 15 -20.53 -17.93 11.09
N ASP A 16 -20.65 -18.17 9.80
CA ASP A 16 -21.94 -18.25 9.10
C ASP A 16 -22.26 -19.73 8.87
N ASP A 17 -23.53 -20.08 8.69
CA ASP A 17 -24.03 -21.47 8.56
C ASP A 17 -23.43 -22.26 7.36
N THR A 18 -22.60 -21.59 6.55
CA THR A 18 -21.96 -22.17 5.34
C THR A 18 -20.53 -22.65 5.56
N LEU A 19 -19.95 -22.47 6.77
CA LEU A 19 -18.56 -22.87 7.03
C LEU A 19 -18.45 -24.41 7.02
N SER A 20 -17.42 -24.90 6.30
CA SER A 20 -17.07 -26.31 6.37
C SER A 20 -16.59 -26.68 7.78
N GLU A 21 -16.86 -27.91 8.23
CA GLU A 21 -16.35 -28.42 9.53
C GLU A 21 -14.82 -28.28 9.64
N ALA A 22 -14.11 -28.40 8.53
CA ALA A 22 -12.66 -28.25 8.49
C ALA A 22 -12.23 -26.82 8.86
N SER A 23 -12.88 -25.79 8.30
CA SER A 23 -12.61 -24.39 8.62
C SER A 23 -12.92 -24.08 10.08
N ALA A 24 -14.04 -24.58 10.60
CA ALA A 24 -14.39 -24.40 12.00
C ALA A 24 -13.36 -25.03 12.96
N ARG A 25 -12.78 -26.17 12.59
CA ARG A 25 -11.70 -26.81 13.37
C ARG A 25 -10.43 -25.98 13.39
N VAL A 26 -10.03 -25.42 12.22
CA VAL A 26 -8.85 -24.52 12.13
C VAL A 26 -9.02 -23.30 13.03
N VAL A 27 -10.18 -22.64 12.95
CA VAL A 27 -10.51 -21.49 13.80
C VAL A 27 -10.42 -21.85 15.27
N ASN A 28 -11.03 -22.97 15.71
CA ASN A 28 -11.02 -23.38 17.11
C ASN A 28 -9.59 -23.73 17.59
N THR A 29 -8.79 -24.40 16.75
CA THR A 29 -7.38 -24.70 17.06
C THR A 29 -6.59 -23.41 17.26
N LEU A 30 -6.73 -22.44 16.33
CA LEU A 30 -6.03 -21.16 16.40
C LEU A 30 -6.42 -20.37 17.66
N LEU A 31 -7.72 -20.36 18.01
CA LEU A 31 -8.21 -19.74 19.25
C LEU A 31 -7.57 -20.37 20.49
N THR A 32 -7.47 -21.69 20.52
CA THR A 32 -6.86 -22.42 21.65
C THR A 32 -5.36 -22.14 21.76
N GLU A 33 -4.66 -22.07 20.63
CA GLU A 33 -3.23 -21.74 20.61
C GLU A 33 -2.98 -20.30 21.06
N LEU A 34 -3.84 -19.34 20.64
CA LEU A 34 -3.74 -17.95 21.09
C LEU A 34 -3.95 -17.81 22.59
N ASP A 35 -4.93 -18.51 23.17
CA ASP A 35 -5.15 -18.53 24.63
C ASP A 35 -3.94 -19.12 25.37
N GLY A 36 -3.23 -20.07 24.76
CA GLY A 36 -1.98 -20.64 25.31
C GLY A 36 -0.78 -19.69 25.25
N LEU A 37 -0.84 -18.64 24.40
CA LEU A 37 0.28 -17.70 24.25
C LEU A 37 0.38 -16.69 25.39
N GLU A 38 -0.71 -16.40 26.13
CA GLU A 38 -0.70 -15.49 27.28
C GLU A 38 0.32 -15.92 28.36
N SER A 39 0.57 -17.22 28.48
CA SER A 39 1.56 -17.76 29.43
C SER A 39 3.01 -17.70 28.92
N ARG A 40 3.23 -17.39 27.63
CA ARG A 40 4.55 -17.38 26.98
C ARG A 40 5.09 -15.95 26.91
N VAL A 41 5.85 -15.56 27.90
CA VAL A 41 6.61 -14.28 27.94
C VAL A 41 7.52 -14.21 26.69
N GLN A 42 7.26 -13.29 25.74
CA GLN A 42 8.06 -12.99 24.54
C GLN A 42 7.48 -13.50 23.19
N THR A 43 6.20 -13.81 23.13
CA THR A 43 5.55 -14.06 21.82
C THR A 43 4.51 -12.98 21.55
N TYR A 44 4.65 -12.33 20.39
CA TYR A 44 3.70 -11.31 19.92
C TYR A 44 3.01 -11.83 18.65
N VAL A 45 1.73 -11.56 18.55
CA VAL A 45 0.94 -11.90 17.37
C VAL A 45 0.46 -10.61 16.72
N ILE A 46 0.73 -10.48 15.44
CA ILE A 46 0.26 -9.37 14.59
C ILE A 46 -0.55 -9.98 13.46
N ALA A 47 -1.71 -9.44 13.18
CA ALA A 47 -2.54 -9.89 12.07
C ALA A 47 -2.99 -8.70 11.22
N ALA A 48 -3.06 -8.90 9.91
CA ALA A 48 -3.56 -7.92 8.95
C ALA A 48 -4.80 -8.45 8.23
N THR A 49 -5.74 -7.56 7.92
CA THR A 49 -6.92 -7.85 7.13
C THR A 49 -7.48 -6.60 6.46
N ASN A 50 -8.00 -6.75 5.27
CA ASN A 50 -8.79 -5.73 4.57
C ASN A 50 -10.29 -5.83 4.89
N ARG A 51 -10.72 -6.88 5.61
CA ARG A 51 -12.12 -7.19 5.89
C ARG A 51 -12.36 -7.50 7.38
N PRO A 52 -12.21 -6.52 8.28
CA PRO A 52 -12.35 -6.76 9.71
C PRO A 52 -13.77 -7.17 10.11
N ASP A 53 -14.78 -6.87 9.28
CA ASP A 53 -16.17 -7.29 9.43
C ASP A 53 -16.39 -8.79 9.23
N MET A 54 -15.45 -9.45 8.55
CA MET A 54 -15.50 -10.88 8.24
C MET A 54 -14.76 -11.77 9.23
N ILE A 55 -14.05 -11.19 10.19
CA ILE A 55 -13.31 -11.95 11.21
C ILE A 55 -14.28 -12.42 12.31
N ASP A 56 -14.08 -13.65 12.81
CA ASP A 56 -14.81 -14.14 13.99
C ASP A 56 -14.56 -13.21 15.19
N PRO A 57 -15.61 -12.62 15.80
CA PRO A 57 -15.46 -11.72 16.94
C PRO A 57 -14.72 -12.33 18.14
N ALA A 58 -14.66 -13.65 18.23
CA ALA A 58 -13.92 -14.35 19.26
C ALA A 58 -12.41 -14.09 19.17
N MET A 59 -11.86 -13.76 17.99
CA MET A 59 -10.45 -13.41 17.80
C MET A 59 -10.07 -12.07 18.44
N CYS A 60 -11.03 -11.13 18.51
CA CYS A 60 -10.80 -9.78 19.04
C CYS A 60 -11.11 -9.64 20.53
N ARG A 61 -11.19 -10.77 21.26
CA ARG A 61 -11.39 -10.74 22.71
C ARG A 61 -10.08 -10.39 23.45
N PRO A 62 -10.16 -9.81 24.68
CA PRO A 62 -9.00 -9.57 25.52
C PRO A 62 -8.15 -10.84 25.67
N GLY A 63 -6.83 -10.67 25.63
CA GLY A 63 -5.87 -11.78 25.67
C GLY A 63 -5.53 -12.41 24.30
N ARG A 64 -6.17 -11.96 23.23
CA ARG A 64 -5.93 -12.41 21.85
C ARG A 64 -5.53 -11.21 20.97
N LEU A 65 -6.24 -10.94 19.87
CA LEU A 65 -6.05 -9.75 19.02
C LEU A 65 -6.89 -8.59 19.57
N ASP A 66 -6.59 -8.12 20.74
CA ASP A 66 -7.38 -7.13 21.48
C ASP A 66 -7.08 -5.68 21.06
N ARG A 67 -5.97 -5.44 20.38
CA ARG A 67 -5.58 -4.13 19.87
C ARG A 67 -5.84 -4.03 18.38
N LEU A 68 -6.83 -3.23 18.02
CA LEU A 68 -7.17 -2.94 16.63
C LEU A 68 -6.54 -1.62 16.23
N LEU A 69 -5.70 -1.67 15.20
CA LEU A 69 -5.06 -0.50 14.60
C LEU A 69 -5.64 -0.32 13.20
N TYR A 70 -6.10 0.87 12.92
CA TYR A 70 -6.52 1.24 11.57
C TYR A 70 -5.34 1.87 10.84
N VAL A 71 -5.02 1.34 9.66
CA VAL A 71 -4.00 1.90 8.77
C VAL A 71 -4.72 2.69 7.69
N ASP A 72 -4.55 4.01 7.72
CA ASP A 72 -5.17 4.94 6.77
C ASP A 72 -4.39 5.00 5.45
N LEU A 73 -4.98 5.65 4.45
CA LEU A 73 -4.25 6.05 3.25
C LEU A 73 -3.23 7.15 3.63
N PRO A 74 -2.09 7.22 2.94
CA PRO A 74 -1.03 8.14 3.30
C PRO A 74 -1.44 9.61 3.09
N SER A 75 -1.05 10.47 4.04
CA SER A 75 -1.11 11.92 3.93
C SER A 75 -0.14 12.44 2.84
N PRO A 76 -0.24 13.70 2.39
CA PRO A 76 0.72 14.25 1.44
C PRO A 76 2.18 14.12 1.88
N GLU A 77 2.47 14.33 3.17
CA GLU A 77 3.80 14.17 3.75
C GLU A 77 4.27 12.72 3.68
N GLU A 78 3.41 11.78 4.07
CA GLU A 78 3.71 10.35 4.01
C GLU A 78 3.86 9.87 2.57
N ARG A 79 3.08 10.44 1.60
CA ARG A 79 3.25 10.16 0.18
C ARG A 79 4.64 10.59 -0.31
N LEU A 80 5.14 11.73 0.17
CA LEU A 80 6.48 12.18 -0.15
C LEU A 80 7.55 11.19 0.36
N ASP A 81 7.44 10.74 1.61
CA ASP A 81 8.36 9.76 2.19
C ASP A 81 8.33 8.44 1.40
N ILE A 82 7.15 7.97 1.02
CA ILE A 82 6.98 6.78 0.19
C ILE A 82 7.63 6.97 -1.18
N LEU A 83 7.40 8.09 -1.87
CA LEU A 83 8.00 8.37 -3.16
C LEU A 83 9.53 8.45 -3.07
N GLN A 84 10.07 9.08 -2.04
CA GLN A 84 11.52 9.12 -1.80
C GLN A 84 12.10 7.71 -1.62
N ALA A 85 11.42 6.85 -0.87
CA ALA A 85 11.83 5.47 -0.67
C ALA A 85 11.79 4.67 -1.98
N LEU A 86 10.71 4.80 -2.75
CA LEU A 86 10.50 4.08 -4.02
C LEU A 86 11.48 4.52 -5.12
N THR A 87 11.86 5.79 -5.12
CA THR A 87 12.73 6.36 -6.16
C THR A 87 14.21 6.37 -5.82
N LYS A 88 14.60 5.90 -4.62
CA LYS A 88 15.97 5.92 -4.12
C LYS A 88 17.01 5.30 -5.08
N ALA A 89 16.62 4.25 -5.82
CA ALA A 89 17.46 3.59 -6.81
C ALA A 89 17.13 3.98 -8.26
N SER A 90 16.18 4.90 -8.45
CA SER A 90 15.70 5.30 -9.78
C SER A 90 16.51 6.46 -10.34
N PRO A 91 16.77 6.50 -11.65
CA PRO A 91 17.52 7.57 -12.30
C PRO A 91 16.61 8.82 -12.48
N LEU A 92 16.46 9.60 -11.42
CA LEU A 92 15.74 10.88 -11.47
C LEU A 92 16.63 11.98 -12.03
N ALA A 93 16.09 12.82 -12.90
CA ALA A 93 16.77 14.00 -13.40
C ALA A 93 16.83 15.08 -12.31
N THR A 94 18.04 15.56 -12.01
CA THR A 94 18.31 16.65 -11.06
C THR A 94 18.53 17.99 -11.76
N GLU A 95 18.74 17.97 -13.08
CA GLU A 95 18.96 19.13 -13.92
C GLU A 95 17.94 19.17 -15.07
N PRO A 96 17.63 20.36 -15.61
CA PRO A 96 16.76 20.48 -16.78
C PRO A 96 17.34 19.73 -17.98
N GLY A 97 16.45 19.11 -18.77
CA GLY A 97 16.83 18.50 -20.05
C GLY A 97 16.99 19.50 -21.19
N ALA A 98 17.17 18.99 -22.39
CA ALA A 98 17.39 19.80 -23.60
C ALA A 98 16.21 20.67 -24.02
N SER A 99 15.00 20.38 -23.53
CA SER A 99 13.78 21.16 -23.80
C SER A 99 13.18 21.68 -22.48
N PRO A 100 12.50 22.85 -22.50
CA PRO A 100 11.82 23.40 -21.32
C PRO A 100 10.79 22.46 -20.69
N ALA A 101 10.29 21.46 -21.42
CA ALA A 101 9.37 20.44 -20.92
C ALA A 101 10.06 19.45 -19.94
N TYR A 102 11.35 19.27 -20.05
CA TYR A 102 12.13 18.32 -19.25
C TYR A 102 12.68 18.97 -17.99
N GLN A 103 11.78 19.28 -17.07
CA GLN A 103 12.15 19.81 -15.77
C GLN A 103 12.67 18.70 -14.84
N PRO A 104 13.59 19.01 -13.92
CA PRO A 104 14.04 18.06 -12.89
C PRO A 104 12.85 17.60 -12.05
N VAL A 105 12.97 16.40 -11.49
CA VAL A 105 11.89 15.81 -10.70
C VAL A 105 11.82 16.48 -9.33
N GLN A 106 10.64 17.03 -9.01
CA GLN A 106 10.28 17.54 -7.70
C GLN A 106 9.25 16.58 -7.10
N LEU A 107 9.69 15.72 -6.16
CA LEU A 107 8.81 14.73 -5.53
C LEU A 107 7.72 15.38 -4.68
N ASP A 108 7.99 16.57 -4.13
CA ASP A 108 7.01 17.38 -3.40
C ASP A 108 5.81 17.71 -4.29
N ASP A 109 6.04 18.22 -5.51
CA ASP A 109 4.97 18.56 -6.45
C ASP A 109 4.11 17.35 -6.78
N ILE A 110 4.70 16.16 -6.84
CA ILE A 110 4.00 14.91 -7.11
C ILE A 110 3.19 14.46 -5.88
N ALA A 111 3.79 14.53 -4.69
CA ALA A 111 3.17 14.09 -3.45
C ALA A 111 1.96 14.95 -3.05
N TYR A 112 2.03 16.26 -3.29
CA TYR A 112 0.99 17.22 -2.97
C TYR A 112 -0.01 17.47 -4.10
N ASP A 113 0.17 16.84 -5.28
CA ASP A 113 -0.77 16.96 -6.39
C ASP A 113 -2.12 16.34 -6.01
N HIS A 114 -3.21 17.04 -6.33
CA HIS A 114 -4.57 16.57 -6.05
C HIS A 114 -4.92 15.24 -6.73
N ARG A 115 -4.26 14.89 -7.85
CA ARG A 115 -4.42 13.60 -8.54
C ARG A 115 -3.89 12.43 -7.73
N ALA A 116 -2.96 12.67 -6.79
CA ALA A 116 -2.47 11.66 -5.86
C ALA A 116 -3.40 11.45 -4.65
N ASP A 117 -4.48 12.22 -4.53
CA ASP A 117 -5.40 12.07 -3.41
C ASP A 117 -6.11 10.70 -3.44
N GLY A 118 -5.97 9.98 -2.35
CA GLY A 118 -6.51 8.63 -2.23
C GLY A 118 -5.59 7.53 -2.76
N TYR A 119 -4.38 7.85 -3.19
CA TYR A 119 -3.40 6.84 -3.57
C TYR A 119 -2.90 6.07 -2.35
N SER A 120 -2.86 4.75 -2.49
CA SER A 120 -2.17 3.84 -1.57
C SER A 120 -0.67 3.79 -1.89
N GLY A 121 0.13 3.17 -1.03
CA GLY A 121 1.54 2.90 -1.33
C GLY A 121 1.75 2.09 -2.62
N ALA A 122 0.82 1.17 -2.94
CA ALA A 122 0.84 0.39 -4.17
C ALA A 122 0.56 1.26 -5.42
N ASP A 123 -0.35 2.25 -5.30
CA ASP A 123 -0.65 3.18 -6.39
C ASP A 123 0.54 4.09 -6.65
N LEU A 124 1.21 4.58 -5.60
CA LEU A 124 2.45 5.36 -5.73
C LEU A 124 3.58 4.55 -6.38
N ALA A 125 3.72 3.27 -6.04
CA ALA A 125 4.67 2.38 -6.70
C ALA A 125 4.34 2.18 -8.18
N SER A 126 3.04 2.09 -8.51
CA SER A 126 2.56 2.01 -9.90
C SER A 126 2.82 3.31 -10.65
N LEU A 127 2.66 4.47 -10.00
CA LEU A 127 2.96 5.78 -10.57
C LEU A 127 4.45 5.90 -10.95
N VAL A 128 5.35 5.54 -10.03
CA VAL A 128 6.81 5.54 -10.30
C VAL A 128 7.17 4.60 -11.44
N ARG A 129 6.56 3.41 -11.47
CA ARG A 129 6.79 2.43 -12.53
C ARG A 129 6.30 2.95 -13.89
N GLU A 130 5.11 3.55 -13.96
CA GLU A 130 4.56 4.08 -15.21
C GLU A 130 5.36 5.31 -15.69
N ALA A 131 5.88 6.14 -14.78
CA ALA A 131 6.80 7.22 -15.12
C ALA A 131 8.10 6.69 -15.76
N ALA A 132 8.68 5.62 -15.19
CA ALA A 132 9.86 4.97 -15.77
C ALA A 132 9.57 4.37 -17.15
N ILE A 133 8.41 3.73 -17.32
CA ILE A 133 7.99 3.19 -18.62
C ILE A 133 7.76 4.33 -19.62
N SER A 134 7.21 5.47 -19.20
CA SER A 134 7.01 6.64 -20.05
C SER A 134 8.36 7.19 -20.56
N ALA A 135 9.35 7.33 -19.68
CA ALA A 135 10.69 7.75 -20.05
C ALA A 135 11.37 6.78 -21.04
N LEU A 136 11.21 5.48 -20.80
CA LEU A 136 11.76 4.44 -21.68
C LEU A 136 11.09 4.45 -23.07
N ARG A 137 9.77 4.55 -23.12
CA ARG A 137 9.03 4.60 -24.40
C ARG A 137 9.43 5.81 -25.23
N GLU A 138 9.59 6.96 -24.60
CA GLU A 138 10.01 8.17 -25.30
C GLU A 138 11.38 7.99 -25.93
N LYS A 139 12.33 7.41 -25.21
CA LYS A 139 13.68 7.14 -25.73
C LYS A 139 13.66 6.11 -26.88
N LEU A 140 12.79 5.12 -26.82
CA LEU A 140 12.66 4.09 -27.86
C LEU A 140 11.94 4.58 -29.13
N VAL A 141 11.00 5.49 -28.99
CA VAL A 141 10.18 6.00 -30.11
C VAL A 141 10.82 7.21 -30.77
N SER A 142 11.67 7.94 -30.07
CA SER A 142 12.42 9.06 -30.66
C SER A 142 13.50 8.50 -31.61
N PRO A 143 13.37 8.69 -32.94
CA PRO A 143 14.33 8.19 -33.92
C PRO A 143 15.53 9.12 -34.00
N LEU A 144 16.06 9.58 -32.90
CA LEU A 144 17.33 10.27 -32.85
C LEU A 144 18.42 9.22 -33.05
N HIS A 145 18.76 9.06 -34.34
CA HIS A 145 20.05 8.67 -34.89
C HIS A 145 21.02 8.10 -33.85
N TYR A 146 20.98 6.80 -33.66
CA TYR A 146 22.10 6.11 -33.05
C TYR A 146 23.18 5.99 -34.16
N PRO A 147 24.31 6.69 -34.07
CA PRO A 147 25.46 6.30 -34.84
C PRO A 147 25.83 4.89 -34.39
N GLU A 148 26.20 4.01 -35.34
CA GLU A 148 26.54 2.60 -35.05
C GLU A 148 27.76 2.45 -34.09
N ASP A 149 28.41 3.55 -33.71
CA ASP A 149 29.55 3.64 -32.80
C ASP A 149 29.26 4.28 -31.45
N SER A 150 27.99 4.38 -31.01
CA SER A 150 27.67 5.06 -29.76
C SER A 150 27.93 4.17 -28.54
N GLU A 151 28.71 4.74 -27.64
CA GLU A 151 29.02 4.32 -26.26
C GLU A 151 27.84 3.75 -25.45
N PRO A 152 28.12 3.02 -24.34
CA PRO A 152 27.14 2.22 -23.61
C PRO A 152 25.91 3.02 -23.20
N VAL A 153 24.76 2.40 -23.38
CA VAL A 153 23.40 2.88 -23.14
C VAL A 153 23.35 4.02 -22.11
N GLU A 154 23.25 5.24 -22.63
CA GLU A 154 23.01 6.43 -21.84
C GLU A 154 21.81 6.19 -20.91
N ARG A 155 22.00 6.33 -19.62
CA ARG A 155 20.94 6.05 -18.63
C ARG A 155 19.69 6.85 -18.97
N VAL A 156 18.55 6.16 -19.08
CA VAL A 156 17.26 6.82 -19.27
C VAL A 156 16.91 7.56 -18.00
N MET A 157 16.89 8.89 -18.06
CA MET A 157 16.53 9.73 -16.91
C MET A 157 15.03 9.97 -16.90
N MET A 158 14.43 9.91 -15.72
CA MET A 158 13.04 10.32 -15.50
C MET A 158 12.98 11.80 -15.20
N TYR A 159 12.14 12.54 -15.91
CA TYR A 159 11.83 13.96 -15.72
C TYR A 159 10.42 14.13 -15.15
N GLN A 160 10.11 15.31 -14.65
CA GLN A 160 8.81 15.64 -14.08
C GLN A 160 7.64 15.32 -15.03
N ILE A 161 7.81 15.57 -16.33
CA ILE A 161 6.79 15.30 -17.35
C ILE A 161 6.35 13.82 -17.41
N HIS A 162 7.27 12.88 -17.13
CA HIS A 162 6.95 11.45 -17.14
C HIS A 162 6.00 11.09 -16.01
N PHE A 163 6.10 11.76 -14.86
CA PHE A 163 5.15 11.60 -13.75
C PHE A 163 3.79 12.20 -14.08
N TRP A 164 3.76 13.34 -14.80
CA TRP A 164 2.49 13.93 -15.27
C TRP A 164 1.77 12.98 -16.24
N HIS A 165 2.47 12.36 -17.16
CA HIS A 165 1.90 11.33 -18.04
C HIS A 165 1.48 10.06 -17.30
N ALA A 166 2.18 9.71 -16.21
CA ALA A 166 1.84 8.56 -15.39
C ALA A 166 0.52 8.78 -14.63
N PHE A 167 0.22 9.99 -14.17
CA PHE A 167 -1.07 10.32 -13.53
C PHE A 167 -2.26 10.09 -14.44
N ASP A 168 -2.11 10.26 -15.75
CA ASP A 168 -3.20 10.01 -16.71
C ASP A 168 -3.55 8.51 -16.83
N ARG A 169 -2.68 7.63 -16.36
CA ARG A 169 -2.80 6.17 -16.51
C ARG A 169 -3.06 5.44 -15.20
N VAL A 170 -2.58 5.99 -14.10
CA VAL A 170 -2.73 5.37 -12.78
C VAL A 170 -3.97 5.94 -12.09
N GLN A 171 -4.89 5.05 -11.72
CA GLN A 171 -6.08 5.41 -10.96
C GLN A 171 -5.93 4.91 -9.51
N PRO A 172 -6.56 5.59 -8.53
CA PRO A 172 -6.58 5.09 -7.15
C PRO A 172 -7.17 3.68 -7.08
N SER A 173 -6.50 2.77 -6.40
CA SER A 173 -6.98 1.39 -6.18
C SER A 173 -8.17 1.34 -5.23
N VAL A 174 -8.29 2.32 -4.32
CA VAL A 174 -9.38 2.44 -3.35
C VAL A 174 -10.38 3.48 -3.84
N THR A 175 -11.61 3.05 -4.14
CA THR A 175 -12.67 3.96 -4.58
C THR A 175 -13.17 4.87 -3.44
N ALA A 176 -13.77 6.01 -3.79
CA ALA A 176 -14.36 6.91 -2.80
C ALA A 176 -15.43 6.22 -1.94
N GLU A 177 -16.21 5.31 -2.52
CA GLU A 177 -17.21 4.52 -1.80
C GLU A 177 -16.57 3.56 -0.78
N GLN A 178 -15.49 2.89 -1.17
CA GLN A 178 -14.73 2.03 -0.26
C GLN A 178 -14.11 2.83 0.88
N ARG A 179 -13.56 4.02 0.61
CA ARG A 179 -13.04 4.92 1.66
C ARG A 179 -14.11 5.25 2.69
N LEU A 180 -15.28 5.69 2.26
CA LEU A 180 -16.40 5.99 3.16
C LEU A 180 -16.82 4.77 4.00
N LYS A 181 -16.81 3.58 3.40
CA LYS A 181 -17.09 2.33 4.12
C LYS A 181 -16.05 2.04 5.20
N TYR A 182 -14.77 2.22 4.90
CA TYR A 182 -13.68 2.00 5.87
C TYR A 182 -13.69 3.05 6.98
N GLU A 183 -13.96 4.31 6.67
CA GLU A 183 -14.10 5.39 7.66
C GLU A 183 -15.27 5.10 8.62
N ALA A 184 -16.41 4.65 8.10
CA ALA A 184 -17.55 4.24 8.91
C ALA A 184 -17.25 3.02 9.80
N LEU A 185 -16.43 2.07 9.32
CA LEU A 185 -15.95 0.94 10.09
C LEU A 185 -15.01 1.40 11.22
N ARG A 186 -14.07 2.29 10.92
CA ARG A 186 -13.17 2.92 11.91
C ARG A 186 -13.97 3.55 13.05
N GLY A 187 -14.99 4.34 12.72
CA GLY A 187 -15.86 4.98 13.73
C GLY A 187 -16.56 3.96 14.64
N ARG A 188 -17.05 2.85 14.09
CA ARG A 188 -17.69 1.77 14.86
C ARG A 188 -16.71 1.03 15.77
N LEU A 189 -15.51 0.74 15.29
CA LEU A 189 -14.46 0.08 16.06
C LEU A 189 -13.96 0.96 17.21
N ALA A 190 -13.74 2.27 16.96
CA ALA A 190 -13.38 3.23 18.00
C ALA A 190 -14.46 3.36 19.08
N ALA A 191 -15.73 3.43 18.71
CA ALA A 191 -16.87 3.48 19.66
C ALA A 191 -17.04 2.19 20.46
N GLY A 192 -16.66 1.03 19.90
CA GLY A 192 -16.68 -0.28 20.59
C GLY A 192 -15.60 -0.41 21.66
N VAL A 193 -14.45 0.20 21.46
CA VAL A 193 -13.33 0.24 22.42
C VAL A 193 -13.66 1.16 23.60
N THR A 194 -14.31 2.30 23.35
CA THR A 194 -14.65 3.29 24.41
C THR A 194 -15.76 2.81 25.34
N ARG A 195 -16.57 1.81 24.96
CA ARG A 195 -17.63 1.26 25.81
C ARG A 195 -17.17 0.14 26.75
N ARG A 196 -15.88 -0.24 26.73
CA ARG A 196 -15.33 -1.34 27.54
C ARG A 196 -14.30 -0.89 28.58
N THR A 197 -14.10 0.42 28.74
CA THR A 197 -13.39 1.04 29.87
C THR A 197 -14.41 1.62 30.86
#